data_6ca15cc5cd59bc863624e019f9b087d7
#
_entry.id   6ca15cc5cd59bc863624e019f9b087d7
#
_cell.length_a   1.000
_cell.length_b   1.000
_cell.length_c   1.000
_cell.angle_alpha   90.00
_cell.angle_beta   90.00
_cell.angle_gamma   90.00
#
_symmetry.space_group_name_H-M   'P 1'
#
loop_
_entity.id
_entity.type
_entity.pdbx_description
1 polymer ?
#
loop_
_entity_poly.entity_id
_entity_poly.type
_entity_poly.pdbx_seq_one_letter_code
_entity_poly.pdbx_strand_id
1 'polypeptide(L)'
;MVREDIRNIAIIAHVDHGKTTLVDQMLKQGGVYHENQQTVDRVMDSGAIERERGITILAKNTAVHYGKTKINIVDTPGHADFGGEVERVLKMVDGVLLLVDSFEGPMPQTRFVLKKALELMLKVLIVINKIDRPDARCEEVVGEILDLLIDLEADESTIENPILYVSARKGTATLDLDTPGTDLRPLFDAILKYIPAPEGDPDGPAQVLISTIDYSEYVGRIGVGRITRGVFKAGMNVVHTNVQTGVTSQPWRLGNLYQYDGLKRVDAEEVRMGDIVALSGAADLSIGDTVCAPECIEGLPFVKISEPTVTMTFQVNDSPFAGREGTYVTSRHLRARLMRELQTDVSLRVSDTDSTDAFEVCGRGELHLSILIENMRRQGYEFAVSKPRVIYREIDGVKCEPIERLVVDTPQASAGAVIEKIGRRRGTLEHMSGQDRVRLEFLVPSRGLFGYRSEFMTDTRGEGIMSAVFERYEPVKGDIPHRSVGALVAHESGVSTPYALFYAQERGTLFIGAQQNVYEGMIVGQNSRPDDLVVNVCKQKHVTNMRNASASEDAMRLISVHPMTLEECLEFIDDDELLEITPKNLRMRKRILNAGDRARQWRYKQD
;
A
#
# COMPACT_ATOMS: atom_id res chain seq x y z
N MET A 1 -21.62 5.50 30.45
CA MET A 1 -21.84 4.07 30.77
C MET A 1 -20.79 3.25 30.06
N VAL A 2 -20.27 2.19 30.70
CA VAL A 2 -19.31 1.26 30.08
C VAL A 2 -20.09 0.08 29.49
N ARG A 3 -19.77 -0.28 28.23
CA ARG A 3 -20.40 -1.44 27.53
C ARG A 3 -19.52 -2.67 27.62
N GLU A 4 -19.66 -3.45 28.65
CA GLU A 4 -18.83 -4.64 28.90
C GLU A 4 -19.05 -5.79 27.90
N ASP A 5 -20.17 -5.75 27.15
CA ASP A 5 -20.53 -6.73 26.13
C ASP A 5 -19.80 -6.54 24.77
N ILE A 6 -18.95 -5.51 24.65
CA ILE A 6 -18.17 -5.22 23.43
C ILE A 6 -16.70 -4.96 23.76
N ARG A 7 -15.80 -5.35 22.84
CA ARG A 7 -14.41 -4.91 22.76
C ARG A 7 -14.09 -4.51 21.31
N ASN A 8 -13.40 -3.40 21.13
CA ASN A 8 -12.94 -2.96 19.81
C ASN A 8 -11.42 -2.99 19.78
N ILE A 9 -10.84 -3.82 18.93
CA ILE A 9 -9.40 -4.00 18.82
C ILE A 9 -8.93 -3.81 17.40
N ALA A 10 -7.72 -3.28 17.23
CA ALA A 10 -6.98 -3.30 15.96
C ALA A 10 -5.79 -4.25 16.06
N ILE A 11 -5.41 -4.87 14.97
CA ILE A 11 -4.23 -5.72 14.94
C ILE A 11 -3.12 -5.02 14.15
N ILE A 12 -2.04 -4.70 14.84
CA ILE A 12 -0.82 -4.11 14.28
C ILE A 12 0.20 -5.22 14.06
N ALA A 13 0.66 -5.39 12.84
CA ALA A 13 1.69 -6.36 12.51
C ALA A 13 2.50 -5.91 11.30
N HIS A 14 3.76 -6.33 11.22
CA HIS A 14 4.50 -6.26 9.97
C HIS A 14 3.96 -7.29 8.96
N VAL A 15 4.31 -7.08 7.69
CA VAL A 15 4.06 -8.06 6.62
C VAL A 15 4.65 -9.40 7.02
N ASP A 16 3.95 -10.48 6.74
CA ASP A 16 4.33 -11.86 7.07
C ASP A 16 4.45 -12.23 8.56
N HIS A 17 4.21 -11.34 9.52
CA HIS A 17 4.16 -11.69 10.95
C HIS A 17 2.97 -12.59 11.32
N GLY A 18 2.07 -12.89 10.38
CA GLY A 18 0.99 -13.85 10.54
C GLY A 18 -0.34 -13.26 11.01
N LYS A 19 -0.56 -11.96 10.77
CA LYS A 19 -1.80 -11.23 11.11
C LYS A 19 -3.04 -11.95 10.58
N THR A 20 -3.12 -12.17 9.28
CA THR A 20 -4.26 -12.82 8.62
C THR A 20 -4.50 -14.23 9.17
N THR A 21 -3.42 -15.00 9.41
CA THR A 21 -3.50 -16.35 9.98
C THR A 21 -4.07 -16.32 11.40
N LEU A 22 -3.68 -15.33 12.21
CA LEU A 22 -4.20 -15.18 13.57
C LEU A 22 -5.69 -14.86 13.55
N VAL A 23 -6.11 -13.88 12.71
CA VAL A 23 -7.52 -13.51 12.56
C VAL A 23 -8.36 -14.69 12.08
N ASP A 24 -7.86 -15.46 11.10
CA ASP A 24 -8.55 -16.68 10.63
C ASP A 24 -8.77 -17.69 11.76
N GLN A 25 -7.79 -17.86 12.65
CA GLN A 25 -7.93 -18.75 13.82
C GLN A 25 -8.87 -18.18 14.89
N MET A 26 -8.84 -16.87 15.10
CA MET A 26 -9.80 -16.22 16.00
C MET A 26 -11.24 -16.38 15.49
N LEU A 27 -11.46 -16.25 14.18
CA LEU A 27 -12.76 -16.50 13.55
C LEU A 27 -13.21 -17.97 13.69
N LYS A 28 -12.29 -18.92 13.51
CA LYS A 28 -12.57 -20.36 13.66
C LYS A 28 -12.96 -20.71 15.09
N GLN A 29 -12.22 -20.22 16.08
CA GLN A 29 -12.45 -20.54 17.50
C GLN A 29 -13.51 -19.64 18.16
N GLY A 30 -13.79 -18.47 17.58
CA GLY A 30 -14.86 -17.56 17.99
C GLY A 30 -16.26 -17.96 17.51
N GLY A 31 -16.45 -19.18 16.98
CA GLY A 31 -17.77 -19.74 16.66
C GLY A 31 -18.44 -19.19 15.39
N VAL A 32 -17.69 -18.49 14.53
CA VAL A 32 -18.22 -17.89 13.29
C VAL A 32 -18.47 -18.95 12.21
N TYR A 33 -17.74 -20.07 12.24
CA TYR A 33 -17.86 -21.16 11.28
C TYR A 33 -18.54 -22.38 11.86
N HIS A 34 -19.45 -23.01 11.11
CA HIS A 34 -19.98 -24.33 11.44
C HIS A 34 -18.91 -25.40 11.21
N GLU A 35 -18.91 -26.46 12.04
CA GLU A 35 -17.90 -27.54 12.07
C GLU A 35 -17.60 -28.23 10.72
N ASN A 36 -18.46 -28.09 9.71
CA ASN A 36 -18.33 -28.72 8.39
C ASN A 36 -18.08 -27.74 7.23
N GLN A 37 -17.78 -26.47 7.50
CA GLN A 37 -17.54 -25.49 6.44
C GLN A 37 -16.06 -25.50 6.03
N GLN A 38 -15.77 -25.91 4.78
CA GLN A 38 -14.42 -25.77 4.22
C GLN A 38 -14.08 -24.28 4.14
N THR A 39 -13.17 -23.81 4.99
CA THR A 39 -12.69 -22.45 4.98
C THR A 39 -11.52 -22.32 4.03
N VAL A 40 -11.58 -21.36 3.14
CA VAL A 40 -10.42 -20.96 2.33
C VAL A 40 -9.44 -20.25 3.26
N ASP A 41 -8.18 -20.63 3.26
CA ASP A 41 -7.14 -19.93 4.04
C ASP A 41 -6.99 -18.48 3.57
N ARG A 42 -6.66 -17.57 4.51
CA ARG A 42 -6.54 -16.12 4.29
C ARG A 42 -7.86 -15.44 3.89
N VAL A 43 -8.90 -15.70 4.65
CA VAL A 43 -10.26 -15.19 4.37
C VAL A 43 -10.32 -13.65 4.42
N MET A 44 -9.50 -13.00 5.24
CA MET A 44 -9.42 -11.54 5.33
C MET A 44 -8.76 -10.90 4.10
N ASP A 45 -7.79 -11.55 3.45
CA ASP A 45 -7.15 -11.03 2.23
C ASP A 45 -8.03 -11.35 1.01
N SER A 46 -9.13 -10.62 0.84
CA SER A 46 -10.09 -10.85 -0.25
C SER A 46 -9.55 -10.40 -1.63
N GLY A 47 -8.61 -9.47 -1.66
CA GLY A 47 -7.97 -8.97 -2.87
C GLY A 47 -6.95 -9.95 -3.44
N ALA A 48 -6.95 -10.19 -4.76
CA ALA A 48 -5.94 -11.02 -5.40
C ALA A 48 -4.51 -10.47 -5.20
N ILE A 49 -4.36 -9.13 -5.23
CA ILE A 49 -3.09 -8.44 -5.01
C ILE A 49 -2.65 -8.54 -3.54
N GLU A 50 -3.58 -8.43 -2.59
CA GLU A 50 -3.27 -8.59 -1.16
C GLU A 50 -2.71 -9.98 -0.88
N ARG A 51 -3.32 -11.04 -1.46
CA ARG A 51 -2.86 -12.44 -1.31
C ARG A 51 -1.50 -12.69 -1.95
N GLU A 52 -1.26 -12.09 -3.12
CA GLU A 52 -0.02 -12.27 -3.88
C GLU A 52 1.15 -11.55 -3.20
N ARG A 53 0.91 -10.33 -2.71
CA ARG A 53 1.94 -9.50 -2.06
C ARG A 53 2.06 -9.73 -0.56
N GLY A 54 1.10 -10.45 0.05
CA GLY A 54 1.07 -10.66 1.50
C GLY A 54 0.77 -9.42 2.33
N ILE A 55 0.29 -8.32 1.72
CA ILE A 55 0.02 -7.04 2.40
C ILE A 55 -1.47 -6.77 2.49
N THR A 56 -1.93 -6.22 3.61
CA THR A 56 -3.26 -5.63 3.73
C THR A 56 -3.25 -4.23 3.12
N ILE A 57 -4.10 -3.99 2.14
CA ILE A 57 -4.21 -2.70 1.43
C ILE A 57 -5.32 -1.87 2.04
N LEU A 58 -6.50 -2.47 2.26
CA LEU A 58 -7.66 -1.81 2.83
C LEU A 58 -7.97 -2.36 4.22
N ALA A 59 -8.29 -1.48 5.14
CA ALA A 59 -8.79 -1.86 6.47
C ALA A 59 -10.10 -2.65 6.35
N LYS A 60 -10.19 -3.75 7.05
CA LYS A 60 -11.38 -4.60 7.07
C LYS A 60 -11.88 -4.77 8.49
N ASN A 61 -13.20 -4.77 8.63
CA ASN A 61 -13.85 -4.98 9.90
C ASN A 61 -14.42 -6.40 9.96
N THR A 62 -14.20 -7.06 11.08
CA THR A 62 -14.78 -8.36 11.39
C THR A 62 -15.17 -8.40 12.85
N ALA A 63 -16.00 -9.35 13.24
CA ALA A 63 -16.39 -9.53 14.63
C ALA A 63 -16.39 -11.01 14.99
N VAL A 64 -15.94 -11.32 16.21
CA VAL A 64 -16.01 -12.66 16.79
C VAL A 64 -16.77 -12.60 18.12
N HIS A 65 -17.40 -13.70 18.49
CA HIS A 65 -18.10 -13.81 19.76
C HIS A 65 -17.30 -14.71 20.71
N TYR A 66 -16.98 -14.22 21.89
CA TYR A 66 -16.36 -15.01 22.93
C TYR A 66 -17.21 -14.92 24.21
N GLY A 67 -17.85 -16.01 24.56
CA GLY A 67 -18.86 -16.04 25.63
C GLY A 67 -20.05 -15.12 25.32
N LYS A 68 -20.22 -14.06 26.12
CA LYS A 68 -21.25 -13.04 25.92
C LYS A 68 -20.75 -11.75 25.29
N THR A 69 -19.44 -11.66 25.00
CA THR A 69 -18.81 -10.45 24.51
C THR A 69 -18.56 -10.55 23.01
N LYS A 70 -18.95 -9.52 22.29
CA LYS A 70 -18.60 -9.28 20.89
C LYS A 70 -17.25 -8.58 20.82
N ILE A 71 -16.31 -9.14 20.10
CA ILE A 71 -15.00 -8.54 19.86
C ILE A 71 -14.96 -8.10 18.40
N ASN A 72 -15.02 -6.79 18.17
CA ASN A 72 -14.80 -6.21 16.86
C ASN A 72 -13.29 -6.15 16.60
N ILE A 73 -12.87 -6.68 15.48
CA ILE A 73 -11.47 -6.72 15.04
C ILE A 73 -11.35 -5.87 13.78
N VAL A 74 -10.52 -4.83 13.83
CA VAL A 74 -10.22 -4.00 12.69
C VAL A 74 -8.83 -4.35 12.20
N ASP A 75 -8.76 -4.86 10.97
CA ASP A 75 -7.50 -5.17 10.31
C ASP A 75 -6.86 -3.89 9.80
N THR A 76 -5.61 -3.60 10.19
CA THR A 76 -4.90 -2.38 9.80
C THR A 76 -3.93 -2.65 8.66
N PRO A 77 -3.84 -1.74 7.66
CA PRO A 77 -2.75 -1.79 6.70
C PRO A 77 -1.40 -1.70 7.42
N GLY A 78 -0.43 -2.51 6.98
CA GLY A 78 0.91 -2.52 7.58
C GLY A 78 1.89 -1.55 6.93
N HIS A 79 1.58 -1.02 5.74
CA HIS A 79 2.52 -0.19 4.97
C HIS A 79 2.35 1.31 5.28
N ALA A 80 3.48 2.02 5.34
CA ALA A 80 3.53 3.45 5.69
C ALA A 80 2.72 4.36 4.73
N ASP A 81 2.60 4.00 3.44
CA ASP A 81 1.81 4.73 2.45
C ASP A 81 0.33 4.82 2.82
N PHE A 82 -0.15 3.92 3.68
CA PHE A 82 -1.51 3.89 4.20
C PHE A 82 -1.65 4.49 5.61
N GLY A 83 -0.65 5.24 6.08
CA GLY A 83 -0.60 5.80 7.44
C GLY A 83 -1.84 6.59 7.87
N GLY A 84 -2.45 7.35 6.96
CA GLY A 84 -3.71 8.05 7.25
C GLY A 84 -4.91 7.11 7.43
N GLU A 85 -4.90 5.92 6.83
CA GLU A 85 -5.93 4.89 7.08
C GLU A 85 -5.73 4.24 8.44
N VAL A 86 -4.48 3.95 8.77
CA VAL A 86 -4.11 3.41 10.09
C VAL A 86 -4.61 4.33 11.20
N GLU A 87 -4.36 5.63 11.12
CA GLU A 87 -4.78 6.59 12.15
C GLU A 87 -6.31 6.67 12.29
N ARG A 88 -7.05 6.60 11.17
CA ARG A 88 -8.53 6.57 11.18
C ARG A 88 -9.08 5.30 11.82
N VAL A 89 -8.46 4.17 11.49
CA VAL A 89 -8.83 2.86 12.07
C VAL A 89 -8.56 2.83 13.57
N LEU A 90 -7.41 3.33 14.01
CA LEU A 90 -7.05 3.38 15.42
C LEU A 90 -8.03 4.21 16.26
N LYS A 91 -8.69 5.22 15.68
CA LYS A 91 -9.74 5.98 16.37
C LYS A 91 -11.06 5.22 16.58
N MET A 92 -11.26 4.10 15.90
CA MET A 92 -12.45 3.26 16.08
C MET A 92 -12.30 2.22 17.20
N VAL A 93 -11.09 2.03 17.73
CA VAL A 93 -10.78 0.95 18.67
C VAL A 93 -10.39 1.47 20.05
N ASP A 94 -10.44 0.59 21.04
CA ASP A 94 -10.09 0.88 22.44
C ASP A 94 -8.72 0.32 22.81
N GLY A 95 -8.18 -0.58 21.99
CA GLY A 95 -6.84 -1.13 22.18
C GLY A 95 -6.32 -1.84 20.94
N VAL A 96 -5.06 -2.21 20.99
CA VAL A 96 -4.34 -2.81 19.86
C VAL A 96 -3.64 -4.09 20.30
N LEU A 97 -3.63 -5.08 19.40
CA LEU A 97 -2.79 -6.26 19.50
C LEU A 97 -1.53 -5.98 18.66
N LEU A 98 -0.37 -5.88 19.31
CA LEU A 98 0.91 -5.76 18.67
C LEU A 98 1.44 -7.16 18.37
N LEU A 99 1.33 -7.60 17.11
CA LEU A 99 1.77 -8.92 16.67
C LEU A 99 3.19 -8.87 16.12
N VAL A 100 4.11 -9.60 16.74
CA VAL A 100 5.54 -9.64 16.38
C VAL A 100 5.95 -11.08 16.12
N ASP A 101 6.74 -11.29 15.07
CA ASP A 101 7.34 -12.59 14.76
C ASP A 101 8.43 -12.93 15.78
N SER A 102 8.43 -14.17 16.30
CA SER A 102 9.38 -14.66 17.30
C SER A 102 10.84 -14.73 16.84
N PHE A 103 11.10 -14.61 15.55
CA PHE A 103 12.45 -14.60 14.96
C PHE A 103 12.85 -13.21 14.46
N GLU A 104 11.97 -12.53 13.70
CA GLU A 104 12.29 -11.24 13.07
C GLU A 104 12.31 -10.08 14.08
N GLY A 105 11.48 -10.15 15.13
CA GLY A 105 11.34 -9.05 16.09
C GLY A 105 10.53 -7.85 15.58
N PRO A 106 10.56 -6.70 16.28
CA PRO A 106 9.81 -5.50 15.92
C PRO A 106 10.44 -4.79 14.73
N MET A 107 9.68 -4.66 13.63
CA MET A 107 10.11 -4.05 12.38
C MET A 107 9.82 -2.53 12.31
N PRO A 108 10.52 -1.74 11.45
CA PRO A 108 10.35 -0.28 11.36
C PRO A 108 8.91 0.18 11.12
N GLN A 109 8.13 -0.56 10.31
CA GLN A 109 6.72 -0.25 10.06
C GLN A 109 5.86 -0.41 11.32
N THR A 110 6.15 -1.42 12.14
CA THR A 110 5.49 -1.66 13.42
C THR A 110 5.68 -0.47 14.37
N ARG A 111 6.89 0.12 14.40
CA ARG A 111 7.20 1.31 15.21
C ARG A 111 6.29 2.50 14.88
N PHE A 112 6.08 2.78 13.59
CA PHE A 112 5.22 3.89 13.16
C PHE A 112 3.78 3.72 13.67
N VAL A 113 3.20 2.54 13.45
CA VAL A 113 1.81 2.28 13.85
C VAL A 113 1.67 2.24 15.38
N LEU A 114 2.65 1.65 16.07
CA LEU A 114 2.70 1.61 17.53
C LEU A 114 2.80 3.01 18.13
N LYS A 115 3.66 3.88 17.58
CA LYS A 115 3.74 5.28 18.01
C LYS A 115 2.39 5.99 17.91
N LYS A 116 1.67 5.79 16.79
CA LYS A 116 0.33 6.36 16.61
C LYS A 116 -0.70 5.81 17.61
N ALA A 117 -0.62 4.53 17.93
CA ALA A 117 -1.48 3.93 18.95
C ALA A 117 -1.23 4.53 20.35
N LEU A 118 0.05 4.72 20.72
CA LEU A 118 0.44 5.34 21.98
C LEU A 118 0.03 6.82 22.04
N GLU A 119 0.22 7.59 20.97
CA GLU A 119 -0.24 9.00 20.86
C GLU A 119 -1.78 9.11 21.08
N LEU A 120 -2.54 8.09 20.68
CA LEU A 120 -3.99 7.99 20.89
C LEU A 120 -4.37 7.38 22.25
N MET A 121 -3.39 7.12 23.13
CA MET A 121 -3.60 6.52 24.46
C MET A 121 -4.28 5.14 24.43
N LEU A 122 -4.14 4.40 23.33
CA LEU A 122 -4.71 3.06 23.19
C LEU A 122 -3.93 2.04 24.04
N LYS A 123 -4.64 1.11 24.65
CA LYS A 123 -3.99 0.01 25.37
C LYS A 123 -3.36 -0.98 24.39
N VAL A 124 -2.11 -1.33 24.64
CA VAL A 124 -1.33 -2.24 23.79
C VAL A 124 -1.19 -3.59 24.48
N LEU A 125 -1.54 -4.66 23.78
CA LEU A 125 -1.33 -6.05 24.22
C LEU A 125 -0.30 -6.68 23.26
N ILE A 126 0.81 -7.16 23.80
CA ILE A 126 1.91 -7.72 23.04
C ILE A 126 1.65 -9.20 22.75
N VAL A 127 1.77 -9.60 21.48
CA VAL A 127 1.57 -10.98 21.02
C VAL A 127 2.76 -11.42 20.19
N ILE A 128 3.56 -12.34 20.68
CA ILE A 128 4.68 -12.95 19.96
C ILE A 128 4.18 -14.19 19.22
N ASN A 129 4.24 -14.15 17.91
CA ASN A 129 3.72 -15.19 17.02
C ASN A 129 4.84 -16.08 16.45
N LYS A 130 4.42 -17.21 15.90
CA LYS A 130 5.29 -18.23 15.27
C LYS A 130 6.25 -18.89 16.26
N ILE A 131 5.86 -19.04 17.52
CA ILE A 131 6.67 -19.72 18.55
C ILE A 131 6.96 -21.20 18.23
N ASP A 132 6.27 -21.75 17.25
CA ASP A 132 6.47 -23.11 16.75
C ASP A 132 7.64 -23.25 15.77
N ARG A 133 8.32 -22.17 15.41
CA ARG A 133 9.52 -22.19 14.58
C ARG A 133 10.72 -22.72 15.36
N PRO A 134 11.61 -23.51 14.72
CA PRO A 134 12.80 -24.03 15.39
C PRO A 134 13.86 -22.95 15.67
N ASP A 135 13.78 -21.83 14.99
CA ASP A 135 14.67 -20.66 15.08
C ASP A 135 14.07 -19.51 15.92
N ALA A 136 12.99 -19.77 16.66
CA ALA A 136 12.35 -18.78 17.53
C ALA A 136 13.31 -18.32 18.65
N ARG A 137 13.40 -16.99 18.85
CA ARG A 137 14.23 -16.33 19.88
C ARG A 137 13.36 -15.43 20.78
N CYS A 138 12.33 -16.01 21.35
CA CYS A 138 11.25 -15.27 22.05
C CYS A 138 11.77 -14.32 23.14
N GLU A 139 12.74 -14.73 23.97
CA GLU A 139 13.27 -13.90 25.06
C GLU A 139 13.99 -12.64 24.54
N GLU A 140 14.77 -12.77 23.46
CA GLU A 140 15.46 -11.65 22.82
C GLU A 140 14.44 -10.68 22.20
N VAL A 141 13.42 -11.21 21.51
CA VAL A 141 12.35 -10.41 20.92
C VAL A 141 11.54 -9.65 21.97
N VAL A 142 11.32 -10.24 23.14
CA VAL A 142 10.74 -9.54 24.29
C VAL A 142 11.57 -8.33 24.67
N GLY A 143 12.89 -8.51 24.80
CA GLY A 143 13.82 -7.41 25.09
C GLY A 143 13.73 -6.29 24.03
N GLU A 144 13.77 -6.64 22.74
CA GLU A 144 13.67 -5.69 21.63
C GLU A 144 12.34 -4.91 21.64
N ILE A 145 11.23 -5.55 22.02
CA ILE A 145 9.90 -4.90 22.12
C ILE A 145 9.88 -3.95 23.31
N LEU A 146 10.42 -4.35 24.47
CA LEU A 146 10.50 -3.49 25.65
C LEU A 146 11.37 -2.26 25.38
N ASP A 147 12.52 -2.41 24.74
CA ASP A 147 13.37 -1.30 24.31
C ASP A 147 12.61 -0.36 23.36
N LEU A 148 11.85 -0.92 22.41
CA LEU A 148 11.01 -0.13 21.51
C LEU A 148 9.92 0.66 22.25
N LEU A 149 9.27 0.07 23.26
CA LEU A 149 8.25 0.75 24.07
C LEU A 149 8.86 1.89 24.89
N ILE A 150 10.05 1.66 25.47
CA ILE A 150 10.80 2.68 26.22
C ILE A 150 11.20 3.83 25.29
N ASP A 151 11.72 3.54 24.10
CA ASP A 151 12.06 4.53 23.07
C ASP A 151 10.89 5.38 22.62
N LEU A 152 9.67 4.82 22.65
CA LEU A 152 8.42 5.47 22.29
C LEU A 152 7.74 6.13 23.48
N GLU A 153 8.39 6.18 24.65
CA GLU A 153 7.87 6.79 25.89
C GLU A 153 6.49 6.19 26.30
N ALA A 154 6.32 4.86 26.10
CA ALA A 154 5.10 4.18 26.50
C ALA A 154 4.87 4.28 28.02
N ASP A 155 3.59 4.32 28.42
CA ASP A 155 3.22 4.34 29.83
C ASP A 155 3.62 3.03 30.56
N GLU A 156 3.90 3.12 31.87
CA GLU A 156 4.30 1.98 32.70
C GLU A 156 3.27 0.86 32.64
N SER A 157 1.99 1.19 32.60
CA SER A 157 0.90 0.19 32.51
C SER A 157 0.92 -0.61 31.20
N THR A 158 1.47 -0.05 30.12
CA THR A 158 1.66 -0.77 28.84
C THR A 158 2.83 -1.73 28.91
N ILE A 159 3.91 -1.34 29.58
CA ILE A 159 5.12 -2.16 29.76
C ILE A 159 4.84 -3.36 30.69
N GLU A 160 3.99 -3.17 31.70
CA GLU A 160 3.60 -4.22 32.67
C GLU A 160 2.56 -5.21 32.14
N ASN A 161 1.96 -4.96 30.97
CA ASN A 161 0.99 -5.88 30.38
C ASN A 161 1.64 -7.25 30.10
N PRO A 162 0.90 -8.36 30.29
CA PRO A 162 1.44 -9.67 29.99
C PRO A 162 1.72 -9.82 28.49
N ILE A 163 2.79 -10.53 28.20
CA ILE A 163 3.15 -10.93 26.85
C ILE A 163 2.51 -12.28 26.56
N LEU A 164 1.86 -12.36 25.40
CA LEU A 164 1.23 -13.58 24.91
C LEU A 164 2.12 -14.24 23.87
N TYR A 165 2.28 -15.54 23.97
CA TYR A 165 3.01 -16.37 23.03
C TYR A 165 2.02 -17.19 22.20
N VAL A 166 2.03 -17.04 20.88
CA VAL A 166 1.02 -17.59 19.98
C VAL A 166 1.66 -18.36 18.84
N SER A 167 1.08 -19.48 18.48
CA SER A 167 1.24 -20.10 17.18
C SER A 167 -0.06 -19.95 16.39
N ALA A 168 -0.15 -18.90 15.58
CA ALA A 168 -1.32 -18.68 14.73
C ALA A 168 -1.56 -19.86 13.78
N ARG A 169 -0.51 -20.53 13.30
CA ARG A 169 -0.63 -21.72 12.47
C ARG A 169 -1.31 -22.89 13.17
N LYS A 170 -0.97 -23.13 14.45
CA LYS A 170 -1.55 -24.21 15.26
C LYS A 170 -2.85 -23.78 15.94
N GLY A 171 -3.15 -22.48 16.00
CA GLY A 171 -4.32 -21.91 16.70
C GLY A 171 -4.20 -22.01 18.21
N THR A 172 -3.00 -21.82 18.76
CA THR A 172 -2.72 -21.96 20.20
C THR A 172 -2.09 -20.70 20.78
N ALA A 173 -2.42 -20.38 22.04
CA ALA A 173 -1.86 -19.26 22.79
C ALA A 173 -1.49 -19.70 24.22
N THR A 174 -0.46 -19.08 24.80
CA THR A 174 -0.03 -19.29 26.18
C THR A 174 0.56 -18.00 26.76
N LEU A 175 0.55 -17.88 28.07
CA LEU A 175 1.24 -16.82 28.83
C LEU A 175 2.64 -17.24 29.29
N ASP A 176 2.95 -18.53 29.22
CA ASP A 176 4.19 -19.12 29.67
C ASP A 176 4.71 -20.09 28.60
N LEU A 177 5.95 -19.91 28.15
CA LEU A 177 6.57 -20.74 27.12
C LEU A 177 6.75 -22.21 27.55
N ASP A 178 6.91 -22.46 28.86
CA ASP A 178 7.07 -23.81 29.41
C ASP A 178 5.74 -24.58 29.41
N THR A 179 4.61 -23.89 29.28
CA THR A 179 3.27 -24.47 29.27
C THR A 179 2.69 -24.44 27.87
N PRO A 180 2.59 -25.58 27.15
CA PRO A 180 2.04 -25.61 25.81
C PRO A 180 0.56 -25.15 25.78
N GLY A 181 0.26 -24.16 24.92
CA GLY A 181 -1.11 -23.72 24.67
C GLY A 181 -1.91 -24.78 23.90
N THR A 182 -3.20 -24.88 24.19
CA THR A 182 -4.13 -25.81 23.52
C THR A 182 -5.04 -25.12 22.52
N ASP A 183 -5.40 -23.88 22.76
CA ASP A 183 -6.31 -23.05 21.96
C ASP A 183 -6.02 -21.56 22.15
N LEU A 184 -6.85 -20.67 21.56
CA LEU A 184 -6.71 -19.22 21.68
C LEU A 184 -7.43 -18.59 22.88
N ARG A 185 -8.02 -19.39 23.80
CA ARG A 185 -8.68 -18.85 24.99
C ARG A 185 -7.81 -17.89 25.80
N PRO A 186 -6.52 -18.19 26.06
CA PRO A 186 -5.66 -17.23 26.77
C PRO A 186 -5.57 -15.86 26.11
N LEU A 187 -5.59 -15.80 24.76
CA LEU A 187 -5.63 -14.55 24.01
C LEU A 187 -6.97 -13.81 24.19
N PHE A 188 -8.11 -14.52 24.08
CA PHE A 188 -9.42 -13.91 24.28
C PHE A 188 -9.60 -13.40 25.72
N ASP A 189 -9.17 -14.16 26.71
CA ASP A 189 -9.25 -13.77 28.12
C ASP A 189 -8.37 -12.53 28.39
N ALA A 190 -7.19 -12.45 27.78
CA ALA A 190 -6.32 -11.28 27.88
C ALA A 190 -6.96 -10.05 27.23
N ILE A 191 -7.58 -10.18 26.05
CA ILE A 191 -8.33 -9.10 25.41
C ILE A 191 -9.43 -8.57 26.35
N LEU A 192 -10.24 -9.45 26.93
CA LEU A 192 -11.31 -9.03 27.83
C LEU A 192 -10.80 -8.35 29.11
N LYS A 193 -9.65 -8.75 29.60
CA LYS A 193 -9.06 -8.26 30.85
C LYS A 193 -8.31 -6.94 30.70
N TYR A 194 -7.54 -6.79 29.63
CA TYR A 194 -6.58 -5.67 29.48
C TYR A 194 -7.03 -4.60 28.49
N ILE A 195 -7.91 -4.93 27.53
CA ILE A 195 -8.49 -3.91 26.63
C ILE A 195 -9.77 -3.37 27.27
N PRO A 196 -9.88 -2.04 27.46
CA PRO A 196 -11.06 -1.45 28.08
C PRO A 196 -12.31 -1.65 27.21
N ALA A 197 -13.45 -1.71 27.87
CA ALA A 197 -14.74 -1.66 27.19
C ALA A 197 -15.07 -0.22 26.74
N PRO A 198 -15.79 -0.04 25.62
CA PRO A 198 -16.15 1.28 25.15
C PRO A 198 -17.01 2.05 26.15
N GLU A 199 -16.65 3.32 26.35
CA GLU A 199 -17.35 4.25 27.23
C GLU A 199 -18.12 5.30 26.45
N GLY A 200 -19.29 5.72 26.92
CA GLY A 200 -20.07 6.78 26.32
C GLY A 200 -21.45 6.93 26.94
N ASP A 201 -22.28 7.77 26.34
CA ASP A 201 -23.67 8.00 26.75
C ASP A 201 -24.63 7.22 25.84
N PRO A 202 -25.25 6.14 26.32
CA PRO A 202 -26.17 5.33 25.52
C PRO A 202 -27.53 6.00 25.28
N ASP A 203 -27.93 6.95 26.12
CA ASP A 203 -29.24 7.60 26.07
C ASP A 203 -29.17 8.99 25.39
N GLY A 204 -27.97 9.43 25.05
CA GLY A 204 -27.71 10.69 24.34
C GLY A 204 -28.17 10.67 22.88
N PRO A 205 -28.20 11.84 22.22
CA PRO A 205 -28.49 11.92 20.78
C PRO A 205 -27.49 11.12 19.96
N ALA A 206 -27.98 10.36 18.99
CA ALA A 206 -27.16 9.46 18.16
C ALA A 206 -26.03 10.21 17.44
N GLN A 207 -24.81 9.66 17.49
CA GLN A 207 -23.62 10.26 16.87
C GLN A 207 -22.61 9.17 16.46
N VAL A 208 -22.12 9.24 15.23
CA VAL A 208 -21.09 8.35 14.69
C VAL A 208 -20.15 9.13 13.77
N LEU A 209 -18.83 8.96 13.96
CA LEU A 209 -17.82 9.50 13.06
C LEU A 209 -17.51 8.49 11.95
N ILE A 210 -17.61 8.91 10.69
CA ILE A 210 -17.27 8.08 9.53
C ILE A 210 -15.75 8.04 9.36
N SER A 211 -15.17 6.89 9.58
CA SER A 211 -13.72 6.64 9.50
C SER A 211 -13.30 5.99 8.18
N THR A 212 -14.15 5.16 7.58
CA THR A 212 -13.90 4.53 6.28
C THR A 212 -15.16 4.55 5.42
N ILE A 213 -14.98 4.50 4.09
CA ILE A 213 -16.08 4.41 3.13
C ILE A 213 -15.89 3.16 2.29
N ASP A 214 -16.98 2.45 2.10
CA ASP A 214 -17.13 1.38 1.13
C ASP A 214 -18.18 1.76 0.08
N TYR A 215 -18.25 1.03 -1.01
CA TYR A 215 -19.19 1.28 -2.08
C TYR A 215 -19.84 -0.01 -2.56
N SER A 216 -21.15 0.02 -2.73
CA SER A 216 -21.93 -1.06 -3.33
C SER A 216 -22.74 -0.53 -4.51
N GLU A 217 -22.78 -1.26 -5.62
CA GLU A 217 -23.58 -0.88 -6.79
C GLU A 217 -25.09 -0.84 -6.49
N TYR A 218 -25.54 -1.52 -5.42
CA TYR A 218 -26.94 -1.62 -5.05
C TYR A 218 -27.40 -0.53 -4.05
N VAL A 219 -26.55 -0.19 -3.10
CA VAL A 219 -26.91 0.74 -2.01
C VAL A 219 -26.10 2.05 -2.05
N GLY A 220 -25.17 2.18 -2.97
CA GLY A 220 -24.29 3.34 -3.09
C GLY A 220 -23.18 3.36 -2.04
N ARG A 221 -22.84 4.56 -1.54
CA ARG A 221 -21.84 4.76 -0.50
C ARG A 221 -22.29 4.21 0.84
N ILE A 222 -21.37 3.54 1.52
CA ILE A 222 -21.54 2.95 2.84
C ILE A 222 -20.48 3.53 3.75
N GLY A 223 -20.89 4.36 4.72
CA GLY A 223 -19.99 4.90 5.72
C GLY A 223 -19.82 3.92 6.88
N VAL A 224 -18.58 3.68 7.30
CA VAL A 224 -18.25 2.82 8.43
C VAL A 224 -17.62 3.66 9.53
N GLY A 225 -18.08 3.47 10.75
CA GLY A 225 -17.59 4.19 11.91
C GLY A 225 -18.01 3.58 13.23
N ARG A 226 -17.45 4.08 14.32
CA ARG A 226 -17.83 3.71 15.69
C ARG A 226 -18.87 4.69 16.22
N ILE A 227 -19.93 4.16 16.78
CA ILE A 227 -20.96 4.98 17.46
C ILE A 227 -20.36 5.50 18.78
N THR A 228 -20.25 6.81 18.88
CA THR A 228 -19.71 7.47 20.09
C THR A 228 -20.77 7.68 21.15
N ARG A 229 -22.03 7.86 20.74
CA ARG A 229 -23.14 8.20 21.63
C ARG A 229 -24.48 7.76 21.03
N GLY A 230 -25.44 7.38 21.90
CA GLY A 230 -26.82 7.10 21.54
C GLY A 230 -27.05 5.80 20.79
N VAL A 231 -28.18 5.75 20.08
CA VAL A 231 -28.68 4.59 19.35
C VAL A 231 -29.06 4.97 17.93
N PHE A 232 -28.54 4.25 16.94
CA PHE A 232 -28.99 4.33 15.56
C PHE A 232 -30.05 3.27 15.29
N LYS A 233 -31.12 3.68 14.58
CA LYS A 233 -32.19 2.78 14.13
C LYS A 233 -32.34 2.86 12.62
N ALA A 234 -32.64 1.73 12.00
CA ALA A 234 -32.92 1.69 10.57
C ALA A 234 -34.08 2.62 10.21
N GLY A 235 -33.92 3.43 9.18
CA GLY A 235 -34.95 4.36 8.72
C GLY A 235 -35.13 5.64 9.52
N MET A 236 -34.29 5.91 10.57
CA MET A 236 -34.32 7.19 11.28
C MET A 236 -33.82 8.35 10.41
N ASN A 237 -34.26 9.56 10.74
CA ASN A 237 -33.73 10.76 10.11
C ASN A 237 -32.42 11.17 10.80
N VAL A 238 -31.44 11.52 9.99
CA VAL A 238 -30.10 11.94 10.42
C VAL A 238 -29.59 13.09 9.57
N VAL A 239 -28.58 13.78 10.06
CA VAL A 239 -27.79 14.79 9.33
C VAL A 239 -26.34 14.36 9.39
N HIS A 240 -25.54 14.73 8.39
CA HIS A 240 -24.10 14.65 8.52
C HIS A 240 -23.47 16.04 8.48
N THR A 241 -22.44 16.24 9.26
CA THR A 241 -21.68 17.49 9.36
C THR A 241 -20.19 17.19 9.38
N ASN A 242 -19.41 18.09 8.76
CA ASN A 242 -17.96 17.95 8.72
C ASN A 242 -17.30 19.18 9.34
N VAL A 243 -16.53 18.97 10.40
CA VAL A 243 -15.87 20.06 11.15
C VAL A 243 -14.85 20.81 10.33
N GLN A 244 -14.16 20.16 9.39
CA GLN A 244 -13.11 20.79 8.59
C GLN A 244 -13.66 21.67 7.47
N THR A 245 -14.73 21.23 6.83
CA THR A 245 -15.37 21.98 5.74
C THR A 245 -16.46 22.94 6.23
N GLY A 246 -16.95 22.75 7.45
CA GLY A 246 -18.09 23.49 8.00
C GLY A 246 -19.42 23.20 7.32
N VAL A 247 -19.48 22.21 6.44
CA VAL A 247 -20.67 21.84 5.68
C VAL A 247 -21.56 20.91 6.49
N THR A 248 -22.85 21.22 6.55
CA THR A 248 -23.88 20.36 7.16
C THR A 248 -24.93 20.02 6.10
N SER A 249 -25.27 18.75 6.01
CA SER A 249 -26.26 18.27 5.04
C SER A 249 -27.69 18.65 5.43
N GLN A 250 -28.62 18.58 4.47
CA GLN A 250 -30.04 18.49 4.81
C GLN A 250 -30.34 17.16 5.52
N PRO A 251 -31.39 17.10 6.35
CA PRO A 251 -31.83 15.85 6.94
C PRO A 251 -32.13 14.78 5.87
N TRP A 252 -31.60 13.58 6.07
CA TRP A 252 -31.85 12.44 5.19
C TRP A 252 -32.22 11.20 6.00
N ARG A 253 -32.87 10.27 5.33
CA ARG A 253 -33.31 9.03 5.97
C ARG A 253 -32.22 7.98 5.86
N LEU A 254 -31.83 7.39 7.00
CA LEU A 254 -30.91 6.26 7.05
C LEU A 254 -31.53 5.08 6.26
N GLY A 255 -30.85 4.65 5.21
CA GLY A 255 -31.29 3.53 4.37
C GLY A 255 -31.10 2.21 5.09
N ASN A 256 -29.90 1.65 4.99
CA ASN A 256 -29.53 0.42 5.64
C ASN A 256 -28.59 0.69 6.80
N LEU A 257 -28.75 -0.08 7.85
CA LEU A 257 -27.92 -0.12 9.05
C LEU A 257 -27.38 -1.54 9.19
N TYR A 258 -26.05 -1.67 9.26
CA TYR A 258 -25.40 -2.98 9.33
C TYR A 258 -24.50 -3.09 10.55
N GLN A 259 -24.44 -4.28 11.11
CA GLN A 259 -23.43 -4.74 12.06
C GLN A 259 -22.49 -5.75 11.42
N TYR A 260 -21.32 -5.93 12.00
CA TYR A 260 -20.41 -7.01 11.60
C TYR A 260 -20.67 -8.26 12.45
N ASP A 261 -20.80 -9.40 11.78
CA ASP A 261 -20.86 -10.73 12.37
C ASP A 261 -19.97 -11.67 11.53
N GLY A 262 -18.87 -12.12 12.11
CA GLY A 262 -17.79 -12.69 11.34
C GLY A 262 -17.30 -11.70 10.27
N LEU A 263 -17.18 -12.16 9.05
CA LEU A 263 -16.77 -11.36 7.90
C LEU A 263 -17.94 -10.67 7.17
N LYS A 264 -19.17 -10.93 7.60
CA LYS A 264 -20.35 -10.44 6.90
C LYS A 264 -20.90 -9.19 7.58
N ARG A 265 -21.44 -8.30 6.75
CA ARG A 265 -22.34 -7.25 7.20
C ARG A 265 -23.76 -7.83 7.28
N VAL A 266 -24.37 -7.74 8.45
CA VAL A 266 -25.72 -8.22 8.72
C VAL A 266 -26.62 -7.02 8.98
N ASP A 267 -27.82 -7.02 8.41
CA ASP A 267 -28.80 -5.98 8.65
C ASP A 267 -29.16 -5.93 10.15
N ALA A 268 -29.23 -4.72 10.69
CA ALA A 268 -29.58 -4.47 12.07
C ALA A 268 -30.77 -3.49 12.16
N GLU A 269 -31.72 -3.77 13.02
CA GLU A 269 -32.83 -2.84 13.30
C GLU A 269 -32.35 -1.66 14.14
N GLU A 270 -31.48 -1.93 15.11
CA GLU A 270 -30.84 -0.90 15.95
C GLU A 270 -29.41 -1.27 16.32
N VAL A 271 -28.54 -0.26 16.43
CA VAL A 271 -27.16 -0.40 16.91
C VAL A 271 -26.89 0.70 17.93
N ARG A 272 -26.20 0.34 19.02
CA ARG A 272 -25.97 1.21 20.16
C ARG A 272 -24.53 1.68 20.27
N MET A 273 -24.31 2.76 21.04
CA MET A 273 -23.02 3.32 21.40
C MET A 273 -21.95 2.25 21.66
N GLY A 274 -20.75 2.48 21.22
CA GLY A 274 -19.58 1.61 21.39
C GLY A 274 -19.38 0.58 20.27
N ASP A 275 -20.39 0.26 19.46
CA ASP A 275 -20.26 -0.70 18.36
C ASP A 275 -19.76 -0.04 17.06
N ILE A 276 -19.12 -0.84 16.21
CA ILE A 276 -18.72 -0.45 14.85
C ILE A 276 -19.87 -0.78 13.90
N VAL A 277 -20.32 0.24 13.18
CA VAL A 277 -21.51 0.19 12.32
C VAL A 277 -21.15 0.57 10.88
N ALA A 278 -21.89 -0.01 9.94
CA ALA A 278 -21.89 0.45 8.56
C ALA A 278 -23.28 1.00 8.21
N LEU A 279 -23.36 2.16 7.59
CA LEU A 279 -24.60 2.86 7.30
C LEU A 279 -24.62 3.42 5.88
N SER A 280 -25.81 3.42 5.26
CA SER A 280 -26.03 3.93 3.90
C SER A 280 -27.25 4.85 3.85
N GLY A 281 -27.37 5.63 2.77
CA GLY A 281 -28.52 6.50 2.52
C GLY A 281 -28.18 7.88 1.99
N ALA A 282 -26.93 8.36 2.13
CA ALA A 282 -26.46 9.60 1.54
C ALA A 282 -25.37 9.32 0.50
N ALA A 283 -25.53 9.89 -0.70
CA ALA A 283 -24.59 9.71 -1.80
C ALA A 283 -23.34 10.57 -1.65
N ASP A 284 -23.41 11.65 -0.89
CA ASP A 284 -22.37 12.63 -0.62
C ASP A 284 -21.61 12.39 0.69
N LEU A 285 -21.93 11.32 1.42
CA LEU A 285 -21.26 10.94 2.66
C LEU A 285 -19.76 10.74 2.43
N SER A 286 -18.95 11.36 3.29
CA SER A 286 -17.49 11.36 3.17
C SER A 286 -16.80 10.94 4.46
N ILE A 287 -15.53 10.52 4.33
CA ILE A 287 -14.70 10.25 5.51
C ILE A 287 -14.50 11.55 6.30
N GLY A 288 -14.65 11.48 7.63
CA GLY A 288 -14.59 12.64 8.52
C GLY A 288 -15.92 13.30 8.78
N ASP A 289 -16.98 12.88 8.07
CA ASP A 289 -18.32 13.32 8.39
C ASP A 289 -18.78 12.70 9.70
N THR A 290 -19.44 13.48 10.53
CA THR A 290 -20.15 13.00 11.71
C THR A 290 -21.63 12.90 11.36
N VAL A 291 -22.18 11.71 11.40
CA VAL A 291 -23.61 11.48 11.25
C VAL A 291 -24.25 11.57 12.64
N CYS A 292 -25.24 12.42 12.78
CA CYS A 292 -25.87 12.70 14.06
C CYS A 292 -27.39 12.90 13.95
N ALA A 293 -28.05 12.84 15.08
CA ALA A 293 -29.47 13.14 15.20
C ALA A 293 -29.73 14.61 14.86
N PRO A 294 -30.82 14.95 14.14
CA PRO A 294 -31.11 16.34 13.71
C PRO A 294 -31.27 17.32 14.88
N GLU A 295 -31.62 16.81 16.08
CA GLU A 295 -31.83 17.61 17.28
C GLU A 295 -30.50 18.08 17.91
N CYS A 296 -29.37 17.41 17.57
CA CYS A 296 -28.06 17.72 18.15
C CYS A 296 -26.97 17.55 17.09
N ILE A 297 -26.76 18.60 16.32
CA ILE A 297 -25.75 18.62 15.25
C ILE A 297 -24.41 19.00 15.87
N GLU A 298 -23.56 18.01 16.09
CA GLU A 298 -22.24 18.17 16.69
C GLU A 298 -21.21 17.35 15.91
N GLY A 299 -20.28 18.05 15.22
CA GLY A 299 -19.21 17.40 14.48
C GLY A 299 -18.08 16.94 15.40
N LEU A 300 -17.61 15.71 15.21
CA LEU A 300 -16.47 15.16 15.93
C LEU A 300 -15.15 15.59 15.28
N PRO A 301 -14.08 15.81 16.06
CA PRO A 301 -12.77 16.12 15.51
C PRO A 301 -12.25 14.94 14.70
N PHE A 302 -11.80 15.24 13.49
CA PHE A 302 -11.31 14.27 12.54
C PHE A 302 -9.86 14.55 12.16
N VAL A 303 -9.08 13.51 11.89
CA VAL A 303 -7.71 13.63 11.41
C VAL A 303 -7.72 13.99 9.94
N LYS A 304 -7.07 15.10 9.60
CA LYS A 304 -6.95 15.54 8.21
C LYS A 304 -6.32 14.44 7.37
N ILE A 305 -6.97 14.10 6.27
CA ILE A 305 -6.43 13.14 5.30
C ILE A 305 -5.15 13.74 4.74
N SER A 306 -4.06 12.96 4.77
CA SER A 306 -2.80 13.38 4.15
C SER A 306 -3.03 13.66 2.67
N GLU A 307 -2.60 14.82 2.23
CA GLU A 307 -2.72 15.19 0.82
C GLU A 307 -1.77 14.35 -0.04
N PRO A 308 -2.13 14.08 -1.31
CA PRO A 308 -1.28 13.34 -2.20
C PRO A 308 0.07 14.06 -2.42
N THR A 309 1.14 13.29 -2.52
CA THR A 309 2.51 13.79 -2.71
C THR A 309 3.08 13.44 -4.08
N VAL A 310 2.50 12.47 -4.77
CA VAL A 310 2.95 11.96 -6.07
C VAL A 310 1.83 12.08 -7.10
N THR A 311 2.19 12.45 -8.32
CA THR A 311 1.27 12.51 -9.45
C THR A 311 1.79 11.73 -10.64
N MET A 312 0.90 11.16 -11.43
CA MET A 312 1.15 10.49 -12.70
C MET A 312 0.08 10.85 -13.72
N THR A 313 0.44 10.88 -15.01
CA THR A 313 -0.53 11.00 -16.08
C THR A 313 -0.99 9.61 -16.52
N PHE A 314 -2.29 9.37 -16.50
CA PHE A 314 -2.95 8.19 -17.07
C PHE A 314 -3.57 8.59 -18.40
N GLN A 315 -3.21 7.94 -19.48
CA GLN A 315 -3.70 8.28 -20.82
C GLN A 315 -4.12 7.04 -21.60
N VAL A 316 -4.94 7.27 -22.61
CA VAL A 316 -5.28 6.22 -23.58
C VAL A 316 -4.01 5.70 -24.24
N ASN A 317 -3.92 4.37 -24.42
CA ASN A 317 -2.82 3.78 -25.16
C ASN A 317 -2.94 4.10 -26.66
N ASP A 318 -1.98 4.82 -27.18
CA ASP A 318 -1.88 5.24 -28.59
C ASP A 318 -0.69 4.53 -29.30
N SER A 319 -0.19 3.43 -28.75
CA SER A 319 0.88 2.63 -29.32
C SER A 319 0.42 1.88 -30.58
N PRO A 320 1.34 1.42 -31.47
CA PRO A 320 1.00 0.58 -32.61
C PRO A 320 0.30 -0.76 -32.25
N PHE A 321 0.33 -1.14 -30.98
CA PHE A 321 -0.34 -2.35 -30.48
C PHE A 321 -1.61 -2.05 -29.68
N ALA A 322 -2.04 -0.79 -29.63
CA ALA A 322 -3.24 -0.38 -28.92
C ALA A 322 -4.49 -1.18 -29.34
N GLY A 323 -5.31 -1.55 -28.35
CA GLY A 323 -6.58 -2.26 -28.55
C GLY A 323 -6.46 -3.76 -28.89
N ARG A 324 -5.25 -4.33 -28.83
CA ARG A 324 -5.07 -5.77 -29.15
C ARG A 324 -5.30 -6.70 -27.95
N GLU A 325 -5.15 -6.19 -26.75
CA GLU A 325 -5.13 -7.03 -25.55
C GLU A 325 -6.17 -6.59 -24.51
N GLY A 326 -6.50 -5.30 -24.46
CA GLY A 326 -7.46 -4.74 -23.51
C GLY A 326 -8.92 -4.83 -23.97
N THR A 327 -9.83 -4.95 -23.00
CA THR A 327 -11.27 -4.85 -23.22
C THR A 327 -11.72 -3.39 -23.13
N TYR A 328 -11.15 -2.64 -22.20
CA TYR A 328 -11.48 -1.24 -21.91
C TYR A 328 -10.33 -0.34 -22.36
N VAL A 329 -10.47 0.26 -23.57
CA VAL A 329 -9.35 0.95 -24.25
C VAL A 329 -9.65 2.44 -24.52
N THR A 330 -10.82 2.97 -24.16
CA THR A 330 -11.22 4.35 -24.48
C THR A 330 -11.07 5.30 -23.30
N SER A 331 -10.92 6.60 -23.58
CA SER A 331 -10.85 7.63 -22.52
C SER A 331 -12.11 7.64 -21.64
N ARG A 332 -13.29 7.35 -22.20
CA ARG A 332 -14.53 7.21 -21.43
C ARG A 332 -14.45 6.07 -20.41
N HIS A 333 -13.92 4.91 -20.78
CA HIS A 333 -13.76 3.78 -19.87
C HIS A 333 -12.73 4.12 -18.77
N LEU A 334 -11.60 4.70 -19.18
CA LEU A 334 -10.55 5.11 -18.26
C LEU A 334 -11.07 6.12 -17.23
N ARG A 335 -11.76 7.18 -17.70
CA ARG A 335 -12.35 8.20 -16.82
C ARG A 335 -13.38 7.60 -15.86
N ALA A 336 -14.30 6.79 -16.37
CA ALA A 336 -15.33 6.16 -15.55
C ALA A 336 -14.71 5.29 -14.43
N ARG A 337 -13.65 4.56 -14.75
CA ARG A 337 -12.95 3.72 -13.78
C ARG A 337 -12.22 4.56 -12.72
N LEU A 338 -11.51 5.61 -13.12
CA LEU A 338 -10.83 6.52 -12.19
C LEU A 338 -11.83 7.25 -11.28
N MET A 339 -12.96 7.73 -11.83
CA MET A 339 -14.03 8.35 -11.03
C MET A 339 -14.69 7.38 -10.05
N ARG A 340 -14.77 6.09 -10.41
CA ARG A 340 -15.26 5.04 -9.51
C ARG A 340 -14.31 4.84 -8.34
N GLU A 341 -13.00 4.87 -8.57
CA GLU A 341 -12.00 4.75 -7.49
C GLU A 341 -12.15 5.85 -6.43
N LEU A 342 -12.44 7.08 -6.87
CA LEU A 342 -12.69 8.21 -5.96
C LEU A 342 -13.89 8.01 -5.01
N GLN A 343 -14.75 7.02 -5.26
CA GLN A 343 -15.87 6.72 -4.35
C GLN A 343 -15.40 6.02 -3.08
N THR A 344 -14.30 5.27 -3.16
CA THR A 344 -13.75 4.47 -2.07
C THR A 344 -12.43 5.02 -1.55
N ASP A 345 -11.59 5.55 -2.42
CA ASP A 345 -10.29 6.09 -2.07
C ASP A 345 -10.30 7.61 -2.02
N VAL A 346 -10.39 8.14 -0.81
CA VAL A 346 -10.40 9.60 -0.55
C VAL A 346 -9.02 10.25 -0.63
N SER A 347 -7.94 9.46 -0.70
CA SER A 347 -6.58 9.97 -0.83
C SER A 347 -6.14 10.15 -2.28
N LEU A 348 -6.91 9.61 -3.20
CA LEU A 348 -6.71 9.78 -4.63
C LEU A 348 -7.34 11.09 -5.10
N ARG A 349 -6.67 11.79 -6.00
CA ARG A 349 -7.26 12.91 -6.75
C ARG A 349 -7.11 12.66 -8.23
N VAL A 350 -8.15 12.92 -8.98
CA VAL A 350 -8.15 12.81 -10.44
C VAL A 350 -8.61 14.14 -11.03
N SER A 351 -7.80 14.69 -11.92
CA SER A 351 -8.10 15.93 -12.65
C SER A 351 -7.97 15.71 -14.14
N ASP A 352 -8.82 16.40 -14.89
CA ASP A 352 -8.71 16.45 -16.35
C ASP A 352 -7.47 17.26 -16.73
N THR A 353 -6.78 16.87 -17.81
CA THR A 353 -5.65 17.61 -18.39
C THR A 353 -6.12 18.41 -19.59
N ASP A 354 -5.23 19.14 -20.24
CA ASP A 354 -5.51 19.84 -21.52
C ASP A 354 -5.88 18.87 -22.64
N SER A 355 -5.56 17.57 -22.50
CA SER A 355 -5.94 16.52 -23.43
C SER A 355 -7.19 15.78 -22.94
N THR A 356 -8.14 15.53 -23.84
CA THR A 356 -9.35 14.73 -23.56
C THR A 356 -9.07 13.25 -23.28
N ASP A 357 -7.87 12.78 -23.63
CA ASP A 357 -7.46 11.38 -23.56
C ASP A 357 -6.48 11.09 -22.42
N ALA A 358 -6.20 12.10 -21.57
CA ALA A 358 -5.26 12.00 -20.47
C ALA A 358 -5.85 12.60 -19.18
N PHE A 359 -5.54 12.00 -18.06
CA PHE A 359 -5.97 12.37 -16.72
C PHE A 359 -4.75 12.46 -15.80
N GLU A 360 -4.71 13.48 -14.97
CA GLU A 360 -3.72 13.59 -13.92
C GLU A 360 -4.27 12.87 -12.67
N VAL A 361 -3.51 11.89 -12.19
CA VAL A 361 -3.87 11.06 -11.04
C VAL A 361 -2.84 11.27 -9.95
N CYS A 362 -3.29 11.80 -8.81
CA CYS A 362 -2.43 12.08 -7.66
C CYS A 362 -2.71 11.09 -6.54
N GLY A 363 -1.66 10.51 -5.98
CA GLY A 363 -1.71 9.54 -4.89
C GLY A 363 -0.72 9.86 -3.78
N ARG A 364 -0.78 9.11 -2.68
CA ARG A 364 0.11 9.31 -1.52
C ARG A 364 1.56 8.89 -1.80
N GLY A 365 1.76 7.91 -2.68
CA GLY A 365 3.08 7.36 -2.99
C GLY A 365 3.05 6.52 -4.26
N GLU A 366 4.23 6.05 -4.65
CA GLU A 366 4.40 5.22 -5.85
C GLU A 366 3.68 3.86 -5.73
N LEU A 367 3.77 3.22 -4.56
CA LEU A 367 3.09 1.94 -4.30
C LEU A 367 1.57 2.07 -4.41
N HIS A 368 0.99 3.16 -3.93
CA HIS A 368 -0.44 3.40 -4.02
C HIS A 368 -0.90 3.45 -5.49
N LEU A 369 -0.18 4.20 -6.34
CA LEU A 369 -0.49 4.30 -7.77
C LEU A 369 -0.20 2.99 -8.51
N SER A 370 0.84 2.24 -8.15
CA SER A 370 1.14 0.93 -8.76
C SER A 370 0.05 -0.12 -8.46
N ILE A 371 -0.54 -0.08 -7.27
CA ILE A 371 -1.67 -0.94 -6.90
C ILE A 371 -2.91 -0.60 -7.75
N LEU A 372 -3.20 0.70 -7.93
CA LEU A 372 -4.28 1.14 -8.80
C LEU A 372 -4.08 0.65 -10.24
N ILE A 373 -2.88 0.82 -10.78
CA ILE A 373 -2.51 0.36 -12.12
C ILE A 373 -2.71 -1.15 -12.25
N GLU A 374 -2.22 -1.93 -11.30
CA GLU A 374 -2.32 -3.39 -11.34
C GLU A 374 -3.78 -3.87 -11.21
N ASN A 375 -4.60 -3.22 -10.36
CA ASN A 375 -6.02 -3.49 -10.26
C ASN A 375 -6.73 -3.24 -11.60
N MET A 376 -6.45 -2.12 -12.26
CA MET A 376 -7.04 -1.79 -13.56
C MET A 376 -6.58 -2.77 -14.64
N ARG A 377 -5.30 -3.14 -14.66
CA ARG A 377 -4.73 -4.14 -15.57
C ARG A 377 -5.48 -5.46 -15.49
N ARG A 378 -5.69 -5.99 -14.28
CA ARG A 378 -6.40 -7.25 -14.02
C ARG A 378 -7.89 -7.19 -14.38
N GLN A 379 -8.48 -6.00 -14.33
CA GLN A 379 -9.86 -5.77 -14.75
C GLN A 379 -10.03 -5.65 -16.28
N GLY A 380 -8.95 -5.78 -17.06
CA GLY A 380 -8.98 -5.77 -18.51
C GLY A 380 -8.83 -4.39 -19.16
N TYR A 381 -8.36 -3.39 -18.40
CA TYR A 381 -8.07 -2.06 -18.95
C TYR A 381 -6.71 -2.06 -19.67
N GLU A 382 -6.67 -1.27 -20.76
CA GLU A 382 -5.46 -0.96 -21.50
C GLU A 382 -5.28 0.55 -21.55
N PHE A 383 -4.13 1.03 -21.10
CA PHE A 383 -3.81 2.45 -21.00
C PHE A 383 -2.29 2.65 -20.93
N ALA A 384 -1.83 3.89 -20.97
CA ALA A 384 -0.44 4.23 -20.76
C ALA A 384 -0.27 5.20 -19.60
N VAL A 385 0.85 5.12 -18.89
CA VAL A 385 1.17 6.02 -17.79
C VAL A 385 2.52 6.69 -17.99
N SER A 386 2.64 7.91 -17.45
CA SER A 386 3.90 8.64 -17.38
C SER A 386 4.73 8.23 -16.16
N LYS A 387 5.98 8.67 -16.12
CA LYS A 387 6.83 8.64 -14.93
C LYS A 387 6.11 9.30 -13.73
N PRO A 388 6.21 8.71 -12.51
CA PRO A 388 5.75 9.37 -11.31
C PRO A 388 6.54 10.66 -11.03
N ARG A 389 5.85 11.71 -10.60
CA ARG A 389 6.43 13.00 -10.25
C ARG A 389 5.92 13.45 -8.89
N VAL A 390 6.76 14.16 -8.14
CA VAL A 390 6.34 14.76 -6.86
C VAL A 390 5.51 16.01 -7.12
N ILE A 391 4.55 16.26 -6.23
CA ILE A 391 3.72 17.46 -6.26
C ILE A 391 4.47 18.57 -5.52
N TYR A 392 4.88 19.61 -6.25
CA TYR A 392 5.48 20.80 -5.69
C TYR A 392 4.41 21.73 -5.14
N ARG A 393 4.75 22.47 -4.09
CA ARG A 393 3.91 23.53 -3.51
C ARG A 393 4.67 24.84 -3.41
N GLU A 394 3.96 25.92 -3.53
CA GLU A 394 4.49 27.24 -3.23
C GLU A 394 4.08 27.61 -1.80
N ILE A 395 5.06 27.78 -0.92
CA ILE A 395 4.88 28.16 0.48
C ILE A 395 5.68 29.45 0.69
N ASP A 396 5.02 30.52 1.08
CA ASP A 396 5.64 31.83 1.26
C ASP A 396 6.44 32.34 0.03
N GLY A 397 5.95 32.04 -1.19
CA GLY A 397 6.62 32.40 -2.45
C GLY A 397 7.82 31.54 -2.81
N VAL A 398 8.09 30.46 -2.06
CA VAL A 398 9.19 29.52 -2.33
C VAL A 398 8.62 28.20 -2.82
N LYS A 399 9.19 27.68 -3.91
CA LYS A 399 8.84 26.34 -4.42
C LYS A 399 9.39 25.27 -3.46
N CYS A 400 8.48 24.50 -2.87
CA CYS A 400 8.77 23.42 -1.91
C CYS A 400 8.45 22.06 -2.48
N GLU A 401 9.20 21.05 -2.03
CA GLU A 401 9.02 19.64 -2.35
C GLU A 401 8.71 18.81 -1.10
N PRO A 402 8.01 17.69 -1.23
CA PRO A 402 7.73 16.80 -0.11
C PRO A 402 9.01 16.11 0.36
N ILE A 403 9.20 16.08 1.68
CA ILE A 403 10.30 15.40 2.37
C ILE A 403 9.74 14.23 3.14
N GLU A 404 10.42 13.09 3.04
CA GLU A 404 10.08 11.88 3.76
C GLU A 404 11.14 11.56 4.82
N ARG A 405 10.69 11.07 5.97
CA ARG A 405 11.53 10.44 6.96
C ARG A 405 11.75 8.99 6.54
N LEU A 406 12.94 8.70 6.07
CA LEU A 406 13.38 7.36 5.69
C LEU A 406 14.06 6.70 6.87
N VAL A 407 13.53 5.56 7.31
CA VAL A 407 14.15 4.68 8.32
C VAL A 407 14.66 3.44 7.61
N VAL A 408 15.92 3.16 7.78
CA VAL A 408 16.59 1.99 7.20
C VAL A 408 17.16 1.14 8.33
N ASP A 409 16.93 -0.16 8.26
CA ASP A 409 17.58 -1.17 9.10
C ASP A 409 18.41 -2.08 8.20
N THR A 410 19.72 -2.14 8.43
CA THR A 410 20.66 -2.83 7.54
C THR A 410 21.85 -3.40 8.29
N PRO A 411 22.48 -4.49 7.80
CA PRO A 411 23.76 -4.94 8.34
C PRO A 411 24.82 -3.83 8.30
N GLN A 412 25.66 -3.76 9.32
CA GLN A 412 26.74 -2.75 9.44
C GLN A 412 27.62 -2.67 8.17
N ALA A 413 27.86 -3.81 7.51
CA ALA A 413 28.66 -3.86 6.28
C ALA A 413 28.06 -3.08 5.11
N SER A 414 26.74 -2.92 5.06
CA SER A 414 26.01 -2.22 3.99
C SER A 414 25.68 -0.75 4.32
N ALA A 415 25.82 -0.34 5.59
CA ALA A 415 25.45 0.99 6.06
C ALA A 415 26.15 2.11 5.28
N GLY A 416 27.45 1.96 4.98
CA GLY A 416 28.23 2.93 4.23
C GLY A 416 27.71 3.18 2.81
N ALA A 417 27.33 2.12 2.09
CA ALA A 417 26.76 2.22 0.76
C ALA A 417 25.39 2.94 0.76
N VAL A 418 24.55 2.64 1.76
CA VAL A 418 23.26 3.28 1.96
C VAL A 418 23.44 4.78 2.22
N ILE A 419 24.33 5.16 3.15
CA ILE A 419 24.58 6.57 3.49
C ILE A 419 25.09 7.34 2.27
N GLU A 420 26.01 6.78 1.49
CA GLU A 420 26.54 7.41 0.30
C GLU A 420 25.45 7.63 -0.76
N LYS A 421 24.65 6.59 -1.06
CA LYS A 421 23.60 6.67 -2.10
C LYS A 421 22.49 7.63 -1.73
N ILE A 422 22.02 7.58 -0.48
CA ILE A 422 21.01 8.52 0.01
C ILE A 422 21.54 9.96 0.03
N GLY A 423 22.79 10.16 0.39
CA GLY A 423 23.44 11.48 0.32
C GLY A 423 23.48 12.05 -1.11
N ARG A 424 23.80 11.22 -2.14
CA ARG A 424 23.72 11.62 -3.55
C ARG A 424 22.29 11.99 -3.98
N ARG A 425 21.28 11.40 -3.36
CA ARG A 425 19.85 11.67 -3.57
C ARG A 425 19.31 12.81 -2.68
N ARG A 426 20.23 13.65 -2.13
CA ARG A 426 19.92 14.81 -1.28
C ARG A 426 19.28 14.45 0.06
N GLY A 427 19.41 13.22 0.53
CA GLY A 427 19.05 12.83 1.88
C GLY A 427 20.05 13.31 2.91
N THR A 428 19.56 13.69 4.09
CA THR A 428 20.36 14.11 5.24
C THR A 428 20.19 13.07 6.34
N LEU A 429 21.30 12.50 6.82
CA LEU A 429 21.30 11.58 7.96
C LEU A 429 21.05 12.37 9.25
N GLU A 430 20.01 11.98 10.00
CA GLU A 430 19.68 12.59 11.30
C GLU A 430 20.16 11.72 12.48
N HIS A 431 19.95 10.40 12.38
CA HIS A 431 20.28 9.50 13.47
C HIS A 431 20.87 8.18 12.96
N MET A 432 21.78 7.61 13.73
CA MET A 432 22.39 6.31 13.50
C MET A 432 22.57 5.59 14.83
N SER A 433 22.08 4.34 14.93
CA SER A 433 22.17 3.50 16.13
C SER A 433 22.35 2.03 15.78
N GLY A 434 22.83 1.22 16.72
CA GLY A 434 23.07 -0.22 16.57
C GLY A 434 24.54 -0.58 16.32
N GLN A 435 24.86 -1.87 16.44
CA GLN A 435 26.21 -2.41 16.25
C GLN A 435 26.28 -3.39 15.08
N ASP A 436 25.70 -4.57 15.20
CA ASP A 436 25.70 -5.60 14.13
C ASP A 436 24.71 -5.27 13.02
N ARG A 437 23.52 -4.83 13.39
CA ARG A 437 22.54 -4.17 12.53
C ARG A 437 22.48 -2.70 12.89
N VAL A 438 22.47 -1.87 11.88
CA VAL A 438 22.48 -0.42 12.03
C VAL A 438 21.15 0.14 11.54
N ARG A 439 20.56 0.95 12.40
CA ARG A 439 19.41 1.76 12.08
C ARG A 439 19.85 3.15 11.69
N LEU A 440 19.43 3.58 10.50
CA LEU A 440 19.72 4.89 9.92
C LEU A 440 18.40 5.63 9.72
N GLU A 441 18.35 6.87 10.17
CA GLU A 441 17.19 7.76 9.94
C GLU A 441 17.62 8.97 9.10
N PHE A 442 16.94 9.19 7.98
CA PHE A 442 17.24 10.27 7.05
C PHE A 442 16.01 11.14 6.80
N LEU A 443 16.24 12.41 6.44
CA LEU A 443 15.26 13.24 5.75
C LEU A 443 15.64 13.34 4.27
N VAL A 444 14.77 12.79 3.41
CA VAL A 444 15.03 12.63 1.97
C VAL A 444 13.90 13.27 1.18
N PRO A 445 14.17 14.04 0.11
CA PRO A 445 13.14 14.43 -0.84
C PRO A 445 12.44 13.19 -1.44
N SER A 446 11.10 13.17 -1.49
CA SER A 446 10.35 12.01 -2.01
C SER A 446 10.81 11.59 -3.41
N ARG A 447 11.16 12.56 -4.29
CA ARG A 447 11.73 12.26 -5.62
C ARG A 447 13.09 11.55 -5.56
N GLY A 448 13.82 11.66 -4.45
CA GLY A 448 15.08 10.95 -4.22
C GLY A 448 14.89 9.47 -3.88
N LEU A 449 13.69 9.06 -3.48
CA LEU A 449 13.37 7.67 -3.17
C LEU A 449 12.87 6.89 -4.39
N PHE A 450 12.46 7.58 -5.46
CA PHE A 450 12.07 6.90 -6.69
C PHE A 450 13.23 6.06 -7.24
N GLY A 451 12.96 4.78 -7.48
CA GLY A 451 13.95 3.83 -7.96
C GLY A 451 15.04 3.42 -6.95
N TYR A 452 14.98 3.90 -5.71
CA TYR A 452 15.98 3.55 -4.71
C TYR A 452 15.78 2.15 -4.12
N ARG A 453 14.54 1.65 -4.09
CA ARG A 453 14.20 0.37 -3.46
C ARG A 453 14.96 -0.80 -4.08
N SER A 454 15.03 -0.88 -5.39
CA SER A 454 15.72 -1.94 -6.13
C SER A 454 17.24 -1.87 -5.89
N GLU A 455 17.82 -0.65 -5.91
CA GLU A 455 19.23 -0.46 -5.57
C GLU A 455 19.53 -0.84 -4.12
N PHE A 456 18.67 -0.46 -3.19
CA PHE A 456 18.80 -0.76 -1.77
C PHE A 456 18.80 -2.27 -1.50
N MET A 457 17.89 -3.02 -2.13
CA MET A 457 17.83 -4.47 -2.01
C MET A 457 19.12 -5.13 -2.53
N THR A 458 19.69 -4.59 -3.61
CA THR A 458 20.97 -5.07 -4.16
C THR A 458 22.14 -4.77 -3.19
N ASP A 459 22.23 -3.55 -2.68
CA ASP A 459 23.30 -3.11 -1.78
C ASP A 459 23.30 -3.85 -0.45
N THR A 460 22.12 -4.17 0.04
CA THR A 460 21.93 -4.90 1.31
C THR A 460 21.80 -6.41 1.13
N ARG A 461 21.96 -6.93 -0.10
CA ARG A 461 21.81 -8.36 -0.45
C ARG A 461 20.45 -8.94 -0.04
N GLY A 462 19.42 -8.12 -0.03
CA GLY A 462 18.08 -8.51 0.41
C GLY A 462 17.87 -8.50 1.94
N GLU A 463 18.89 -8.19 2.73
CA GLU A 463 18.81 -8.22 4.21
C GLU A 463 18.37 -6.88 4.80
N GLY A 464 18.34 -5.80 4.00
CA GLY A 464 17.95 -4.47 4.44
C GLY A 464 16.44 -4.28 4.43
N ILE A 465 15.95 -3.51 5.39
CA ILE A 465 14.56 -3.10 5.48
C ILE A 465 14.51 -1.59 5.42
N MET A 466 13.61 -1.03 4.61
CA MET A 466 13.41 0.42 4.52
C MET A 466 11.94 0.78 4.63
N SER A 467 11.66 1.89 5.30
CA SER A 467 10.33 2.49 5.43
C SER A 467 10.44 4.00 5.30
N ALA A 468 9.60 4.61 4.48
CA ALA A 468 9.56 6.04 4.29
C ALA A 468 8.17 6.57 4.63
N VAL A 469 8.11 7.72 5.31
CA VAL A 469 6.86 8.37 5.72
C VAL A 469 6.97 9.85 5.41
N PHE A 470 5.92 10.43 4.79
CA PHE A 470 5.86 11.87 4.59
C PHE A 470 6.00 12.63 5.92
N GLU A 471 6.91 13.59 5.96
CA GLU A 471 7.18 14.42 7.15
C GLU A 471 6.66 15.86 6.96
N ARG A 472 7.16 16.57 5.94
CA ARG A 472 6.85 17.97 5.68
C ARG A 472 7.23 18.41 4.28
N TYR A 473 6.91 19.65 3.93
CA TYR A 473 7.42 20.32 2.73
C TYR A 473 8.62 21.20 3.08
N GLU A 474 9.69 21.13 2.26
CA GLU A 474 10.87 22.00 2.36
C GLU A 474 11.21 22.59 0.99
N PRO A 475 11.98 23.70 0.93
CA PRO A 475 12.49 24.24 -0.33
C PRO A 475 13.23 23.16 -1.14
N VAL A 476 13.10 23.23 -2.47
CA VAL A 476 13.69 22.24 -3.39
C VAL A 476 15.21 22.15 -3.19
N LYS A 477 15.72 20.94 -2.90
CA LYS A 477 17.15 20.68 -2.56
C LYS A 477 18.08 20.53 -3.76
N GLY A 478 17.73 21.06 -4.93
CA GLY A 478 18.54 20.99 -6.15
C GLY A 478 18.29 19.71 -6.96
N ASP A 479 19.09 19.46 -8.00
CA ASP A 479 18.88 18.35 -8.90
C ASP A 479 19.26 17.00 -8.29
N ILE A 480 18.46 15.99 -8.58
CA ILE A 480 18.71 14.59 -8.25
C ILE A 480 18.73 13.80 -9.56
N PRO A 481 19.84 13.14 -9.90
CA PRO A 481 19.91 12.31 -11.09
C PRO A 481 18.94 11.13 -10.95
N HIS A 482 18.09 10.95 -11.95
CA HIS A 482 17.10 9.88 -11.92
C HIS A 482 17.69 8.55 -12.42
N ARG A 483 18.18 8.54 -13.64
CA ARG A 483 18.75 7.37 -14.30
C ARG A 483 20.15 7.69 -14.83
N SER A 484 21.11 6.87 -14.48
CA SER A 484 22.52 7.04 -14.93
C SER A 484 22.79 6.37 -16.28
N VAL A 485 21.84 5.62 -16.80
CA VAL A 485 21.96 4.77 -17.99
C VAL A 485 20.85 5.07 -19.00
N GLY A 486 21.12 4.95 -20.30
CA GLY A 486 20.13 5.16 -21.35
C GLY A 486 19.26 3.92 -21.62
N ALA A 487 18.36 4.04 -22.59
CA ALA A 487 17.52 2.96 -23.08
C ALA A 487 18.06 2.39 -24.41
N LEU A 488 17.86 1.08 -24.62
CA LEU A 488 17.95 0.46 -25.94
C LEU A 488 16.57 0.56 -26.59
N VAL A 489 16.47 1.30 -27.69
CA VAL A 489 15.20 1.63 -28.36
C VAL A 489 15.11 0.91 -29.70
N ALA A 490 13.99 0.23 -29.96
CA ALA A 490 13.78 -0.48 -31.22
C ALA A 490 13.73 0.49 -32.41
N HIS A 491 14.49 0.16 -33.48
CA HIS A 491 14.60 0.94 -34.70
C HIS A 491 13.36 0.81 -35.60
N GLU A 492 12.78 -0.38 -35.67
CA GLU A 492 11.68 -0.69 -36.59
C GLU A 492 10.68 -1.66 -35.94
N SER A 493 9.50 -1.74 -36.56
CA SER A 493 8.47 -2.69 -36.15
C SER A 493 8.72 -4.06 -36.79
N GLY A 494 8.57 -5.14 -36.01
CA GLY A 494 8.78 -6.50 -36.49
C GLY A 494 8.79 -7.52 -35.37
N VAL A 495 9.46 -8.64 -35.61
CA VAL A 495 9.65 -9.72 -34.64
C VAL A 495 11.14 -9.79 -34.27
N SER A 496 11.43 -9.80 -32.98
CA SER A 496 12.82 -9.93 -32.48
C SER A 496 13.44 -11.27 -32.87
N THR A 497 14.69 -11.24 -33.34
CA THR A 497 15.42 -12.42 -33.77
C THR A 497 16.55 -12.77 -32.81
N PRO A 498 16.90 -14.05 -32.61
CA PRO A 498 18.06 -14.43 -31.80
C PRO A 498 19.35 -13.78 -32.26
N TYR A 499 19.51 -13.67 -33.59
CA TYR A 499 20.68 -13.04 -34.21
C TYR A 499 20.84 -11.57 -33.82
N ALA A 500 19.77 -10.78 -33.92
CA ALA A 500 19.81 -9.36 -33.59
C ALA A 500 19.99 -9.12 -32.10
N LEU A 501 19.31 -9.93 -31.26
CA LEU A 501 19.43 -9.84 -29.81
C LEU A 501 20.84 -10.19 -29.31
N PHE A 502 21.52 -11.14 -29.96
CA PHE A 502 22.91 -11.50 -29.64
C PHE A 502 23.86 -10.28 -29.75
N TYR A 503 23.71 -9.45 -30.78
CA TYR A 503 24.50 -8.22 -30.90
C TYR A 503 23.99 -7.08 -30.01
N ALA A 504 22.68 -7.04 -29.73
CA ALA A 504 22.12 -6.01 -28.86
C ALA A 504 22.54 -6.21 -27.39
N GLN A 505 22.70 -7.44 -26.91
CA GLN A 505 23.14 -7.75 -25.54
C GLN A 505 24.56 -7.26 -25.22
N GLU A 506 25.41 -7.03 -26.23
CA GLU A 506 26.73 -6.41 -26.05
C GLU A 506 26.63 -4.92 -25.63
N ARG A 507 25.49 -4.30 -25.87
CA ARG A 507 25.26 -2.87 -25.58
C ARG A 507 24.60 -2.65 -24.22
N GLY A 508 24.04 -3.69 -23.63
CA GLY A 508 23.35 -3.59 -22.35
C GLY A 508 22.48 -4.79 -22.01
N THR A 509 21.61 -4.64 -21.03
CA THR A 509 20.70 -5.69 -20.57
C THR A 509 19.39 -5.66 -21.35
N LEU A 510 18.95 -6.79 -21.87
CA LEU A 510 17.71 -6.90 -22.64
C LEU A 510 16.51 -7.22 -21.74
N PHE A 511 15.38 -6.58 -22.04
CA PHE A 511 14.09 -6.82 -21.38
C PHE A 511 13.19 -7.76 -22.18
N ILE A 512 13.50 -7.98 -23.46
CA ILE A 512 12.71 -8.82 -24.37
C ILE A 512 13.50 -10.05 -24.84
N GLY A 513 12.78 -11.15 -25.04
CA GLY A 513 13.32 -12.38 -25.63
C GLY A 513 13.19 -12.43 -27.15
N ALA A 514 13.63 -13.55 -27.74
CA ALA A 514 13.43 -13.83 -29.15
C ALA A 514 11.95 -14.12 -29.48
N GLN A 515 11.58 -13.90 -30.73
CA GLN A 515 10.22 -14.12 -31.27
C GLN A 515 9.12 -13.26 -30.61
N GLN A 516 9.49 -12.12 -30.05
CA GLN A 516 8.53 -11.14 -29.53
C GLN A 516 8.27 -10.04 -30.56
N ASN A 517 7.01 -9.61 -30.65
CA ASN A 517 6.63 -8.48 -31.47
C ASN A 517 7.14 -7.18 -30.83
N VAL A 518 7.77 -6.35 -31.63
CA VAL A 518 8.23 -5.01 -31.24
C VAL A 518 7.77 -3.98 -32.26
N TYR A 519 7.75 -2.72 -31.85
CA TYR A 519 7.46 -1.60 -32.75
C TYR A 519 8.54 -0.51 -32.60
N GLU A 520 8.66 0.35 -33.61
CA GLU A 520 9.57 1.50 -33.60
C GLU A 520 9.33 2.36 -32.35
N GLY A 521 10.40 2.70 -31.62
CA GLY A 521 10.30 3.50 -30.40
C GLY A 521 10.00 2.71 -29.12
N MET A 522 9.75 1.40 -29.20
CA MET A 522 9.64 0.51 -28.03
C MET A 522 11.00 0.35 -27.34
N ILE A 523 11.03 0.42 -26.02
CA ILE A 523 12.24 0.18 -25.22
C ILE A 523 12.39 -1.32 -25.04
N VAL A 524 13.53 -1.84 -25.49
CA VAL A 524 13.82 -3.28 -25.53
C VAL A 524 14.91 -3.71 -24.55
N GLY A 525 15.55 -2.73 -23.90
CA GLY A 525 16.61 -2.99 -22.93
C GLY A 525 17.18 -1.69 -22.34
N GLN A 526 18.09 -1.89 -21.39
CA GLN A 526 18.88 -0.85 -20.74
C GLN A 526 20.25 -0.75 -21.42
N ASN A 527 20.67 0.46 -21.81
CA ASN A 527 22.00 0.69 -22.35
C ASN A 527 23.05 0.71 -21.22
N SER A 528 24.27 0.27 -21.51
CA SER A 528 25.42 0.39 -20.58
C SER A 528 25.95 1.82 -20.47
N ARG A 529 25.52 2.74 -21.36
CA ARG A 529 25.92 4.15 -21.40
C ARG A 529 24.77 5.07 -21.03
N PRO A 530 25.03 6.32 -20.66
CA PRO A 530 23.98 7.27 -20.26
C PRO A 530 23.00 7.63 -21.39
N ASP A 531 23.44 7.57 -22.65
CA ASP A 531 22.62 7.96 -23.79
C ASP A 531 21.74 6.83 -24.31
N ASP A 532 20.57 7.18 -24.85
CA ASP A 532 19.72 6.23 -25.55
C ASP A 532 20.37 5.74 -26.82
N LEU A 533 20.23 4.45 -27.11
CA LEU A 533 20.75 3.82 -28.29
C LEU A 533 19.66 3.14 -29.12
N VAL A 534 19.50 3.56 -30.36
CA VAL A 534 18.57 2.89 -31.28
C VAL A 534 19.24 1.63 -31.83
N VAL A 535 18.53 0.48 -31.64
CA VAL A 535 19.02 -0.85 -32.02
C VAL A 535 18.03 -1.57 -32.94
N ASN A 536 18.51 -2.28 -33.93
CA ASN A 536 17.66 -3.12 -34.76
C ASN A 536 17.62 -4.55 -34.19
N VAL A 537 16.51 -4.88 -33.51
CA VAL A 537 16.29 -6.22 -32.92
C VAL A 537 15.54 -7.18 -33.84
N CYS A 538 15.14 -6.72 -35.04
CA CYS A 538 14.40 -7.52 -36.02
C CYS A 538 15.28 -8.09 -37.14
N LYS A 539 16.56 -7.69 -37.18
CA LYS A 539 17.49 -8.07 -38.27
C LYS A 539 17.67 -9.60 -38.35
N GLN A 540 17.43 -10.15 -39.51
CA GLN A 540 17.67 -11.55 -39.80
C GLN A 540 19.11 -11.81 -40.25
N LYS A 541 19.64 -13.00 -39.97
CA LYS A 541 20.94 -13.43 -40.49
C LYS A 541 20.80 -13.70 -41.99
N HIS A 542 21.51 -12.94 -42.84
CA HIS A 542 21.61 -13.27 -44.25
C HIS A 542 22.50 -14.51 -44.43
N VAL A 543 21.98 -15.57 -44.95
CA VAL A 543 22.72 -16.77 -45.29
C VAL A 543 23.42 -16.51 -46.65
N THR A 544 24.70 -16.15 -46.62
CA THR A 544 25.43 -15.75 -47.84
C THR A 544 26.25 -16.87 -48.47
N ASN A 545 26.51 -18.02 -47.86
CA ASN A 545 27.21 -19.13 -48.48
C ASN A 545 27.04 -20.48 -47.77
N MET A 546 26.70 -21.51 -48.51
CA MET A 546 26.55 -22.89 -48.01
C MET A 546 27.91 -23.56 -47.63
N ARG A 547 29.06 -23.02 -48.00
CA ARG A 547 30.37 -23.64 -47.77
C ARG A 547 31.03 -23.38 -46.42
N ASN A 548 30.50 -22.48 -45.63
CA ASN A 548 31.03 -22.16 -44.28
C ASN A 548 30.08 -22.54 -43.14
N ALA A 549 29.15 -23.47 -43.39
CA ALA A 549 28.20 -23.92 -42.36
C ALA A 549 28.86 -24.66 -41.18
N SER A 550 30.09 -25.17 -41.35
CA SER A 550 30.81 -25.92 -40.32
C SER A 550 31.73 -25.08 -39.42
N ALA A 551 31.91 -23.78 -39.73
CA ALA A 551 32.89 -22.93 -39.01
C ALA A 551 32.23 -21.84 -38.08
N SER A 552 30.91 -21.79 -37.97
CA SER A 552 30.23 -20.77 -37.13
C SER A 552 29.00 -21.26 -36.39
N GLU A 553 29.01 -22.52 -35.98
CA GLU A 553 28.10 -23.06 -34.95
C GLU A 553 28.67 -22.87 -33.54
N ASP A 554 29.35 -21.79 -33.27
CA ASP A 554 29.40 -21.29 -31.91
C ASP A 554 27.95 -20.92 -31.56
N ALA A 555 27.33 -21.79 -30.73
CA ALA A 555 25.96 -21.62 -30.28
C ALA A 555 25.82 -20.19 -29.75
N MET A 556 25.03 -19.35 -30.44
CA MET A 556 24.76 -17.99 -30.00
C MET A 556 24.07 -18.08 -28.64
N ARG A 557 24.84 -17.90 -27.58
CA ARG A 557 24.29 -17.86 -26.21
C ARG A 557 23.66 -16.51 -25.99
N LEU A 558 22.34 -16.49 -25.93
CA LEU A 558 21.60 -15.37 -25.38
C LEU A 558 21.67 -15.44 -23.85
N ILE A 559 22.03 -14.31 -23.25
CA ILE A 559 21.94 -14.14 -21.79
C ILE A 559 20.45 -14.18 -21.40
N SER A 560 20.16 -14.73 -20.24
CA SER A 560 18.80 -14.73 -19.71
C SER A 560 18.21 -13.33 -19.71
N VAL A 561 17.03 -13.20 -20.27
CA VAL A 561 16.28 -11.93 -20.30
C VAL A 561 15.81 -11.59 -18.91
N HIS A 562 15.86 -10.33 -18.54
CA HIS A 562 15.26 -9.81 -17.30
C HIS A 562 13.88 -9.21 -17.60
N PRO A 563 12.77 -9.97 -17.44
CA PRO A 563 11.42 -9.42 -17.59
C PRO A 563 11.16 -8.47 -16.42
N MET A 564 10.87 -7.21 -16.72
CA MET A 564 10.66 -6.19 -15.70
C MET A 564 9.25 -6.28 -15.10
N THR A 565 9.17 -6.13 -13.80
CA THR A 565 7.92 -5.98 -13.05
C THR A 565 7.32 -4.59 -13.30
N LEU A 566 6.08 -4.35 -12.84
CA LEU A 566 5.44 -3.04 -12.96
C LEU A 566 6.26 -1.95 -12.25
N GLU A 567 6.70 -2.24 -11.03
CA GLU A 567 7.50 -1.33 -10.22
C GLU A 567 8.83 -1.01 -10.91
N GLU A 568 9.56 -2.00 -11.39
CA GLU A 568 10.82 -1.79 -12.11
C GLU A 568 10.63 -0.97 -13.40
N CYS A 569 9.50 -1.16 -14.10
CA CYS A 569 9.17 -0.36 -15.26
C CYS A 569 8.92 1.12 -14.89
N LEU A 570 8.17 1.37 -13.80
CA LEU A 570 7.88 2.73 -13.32
C LEU A 570 9.15 3.44 -12.83
N GLU A 571 10.05 2.70 -12.17
CA GLU A 571 11.36 3.18 -11.76
C GLU A 571 12.27 3.51 -12.96
N PHE A 572 12.16 2.74 -14.04
CA PHE A 572 13.05 2.86 -15.21
C PHE A 572 12.66 4.00 -16.14
N ILE A 573 11.36 4.23 -16.42
CA ILE A 573 10.90 5.21 -17.40
C ILE A 573 11.31 6.64 -17.06
N ASP A 574 11.64 7.42 -18.12
CA ASP A 574 12.00 8.82 -17.98
C ASP A 574 10.91 9.77 -18.51
N ASP A 575 11.14 11.08 -18.44
CA ASP A 575 10.15 12.12 -18.76
C ASP A 575 9.64 12.08 -20.20
N ASP A 576 10.46 11.59 -21.13
CA ASP A 576 10.10 11.42 -22.54
C ASP A 576 9.59 10.00 -22.87
N GLU A 577 9.34 9.19 -21.85
CA GLU A 577 8.93 7.79 -21.95
C GLU A 577 7.53 7.58 -21.38
N LEU A 578 6.90 6.50 -21.78
CA LEU A 578 5.60 6.04 -21.30
C LEU A 578 5.66 4.53 -21.05
N LEU A 579 4.92 4.09 -20.05
CA LEU A 579 4.66 2.67 -19.81
C LEU A 579 3.28 2.31 -20.35
N GLU A 580 3.23 1.46 -21.35
CA GLU A 580 2.03 0.83 -21.89
C GLU A 580 1.63 -0.34 -20.99
N ILE A 581 0.41 -0.31 -20.49
CA ILE A 581 -0.15 -1.28 -19.57
C ILE A 581 -1.30 -1.98 -20.25
N THR A 582 -1.18 -3.30 -20.37
CA THR A 582 -2.21 -4.15 -20.94
C THR A 582 -2.46 -5.35 -20.01
N PRO A 583 -3.58 -6.06 -20.12
CA PRO A 583 -3.85 -7.23 -19.31
C PRO A 583 -2.75 -8.31 -19.39
N LYS A 584 -2.05 -8.41 -20.52
CA LYS A 584 -1.05 -9.47 -20.78
C LYS A 584 0.39 -8.99 -20.67
N ASN A 585 0.67 -7.73 -21.03
CA ASN A 585 2.03 -7.23 -21.18
C ASN A 585 2.21 -5.84 -20.58
N LEU A 586 3.45 -5.58 -20.14
CA LEU A 586 3.97 -4.26 -19.82
C LEU A 586 5.02 -3.91 -20.87
N ARG A 587 4.90 -2.75 -21.51
CA ARG A 587 5.84 -2.31 -22.56
C ARG A 587 6.22 -0.86 -22.33
N MET A 588 7.49 -0.59 -22.21
CA MET A 588 8.01 0.78 -22.16
C MET A 588 8.26 1.30 -23.57
N ARG A 589 7.99 2.56 -23.81
CA ARG A 589 8.20 3.19 -25.12
C ARG A 589 8.56 4.65 -24.99
N LYS A 590 9.17 5.19 -26.02
CA LYS A 590 9.32 6.63 -26.16
C LYS A 590 7.94 7.27 -26.44
N ARG A 591 7.73 8.48 -25.93
CA ARG A 591 6.52 9.27 -26.20
C ARG A 591 6.41 9.59 -27.70
N ILE A 592 7.52 9.96 -28.33
CA ILE A 592 7.67 10.12 -29.78
C ILE A 592 8.32 8.86 -30.31
N LEU A 593 7.62 8.07 -31.10
CA LEU A 593 8.10 6.77 -31.56
C LEU A 593 9.21 6.91 -32.61
N ASN A 594 9.08 7.84 -33.57
CA ASN A 594 10.05 8.00 -34.64
C ASN A 594 11.36 8.67 -34.17
N ALA A 595 12.48 8.04 -34.44
CA ALA A 595 13.81 8.53 -34.03
C ALA A 595 14.18 9.89 -34.63
N GLY A 596 13.80 10.15 -35.89
CA GLY A 596 14.04 11.42 -36.57
C GLY A 596 13.29 12.59 -35.96
N ASP A 597 12.05 12.35 -35.55
CA ASP A 597 11.19 13.36 -34.89
C ASP A 597 11.69 13.67 -33.49
N ARG A 598 12.15 12.65 -32.71
CA ARG A 598 12.84 12.86 -31.43
C ARG A 598 14.04 13.77 -31.56
N ALA A 599 14.90 13.51 -32.58
CA ALA A 599 16.08 14.32 -32.80
C ALA A 599 15.76 15.76 -33.21
N ARG A 600 14.66 16.00 -33.96
CA ARG A 600 14.19 17.35 -34.29
C ARG A 600 13.69 18.08 -33.04
N GLN A 601 12.86 17.46 -32.25
CA GLN A 601 12.31 18.07 -31.01
C GLN A 601 13.42 18.45 -30.04
N TRP A 602 14.47 17.62 -29.92
CA TRP A 602 15.60 17.90 -29.05
C TRP A 602 16.37 19.17 -29.49
N ARG A 603 16.53 19.39 -30.79
CA ARG A 603 17.16 20.62 -31.33
C ARG A 603 16.33 21.87 -31.01
N TYR A 604 15.01 21.82 -31.18
CA TYR A 604 14.13 22.95 -30.86
C TYR A 604 14.05 23.30 -29.36
N LYS A 605 14.46 22.43 -28.47
CA LYS A 605 14.50 22.72 -27.01
C LYS A 605 15.84 23.32 -26.58
N GLN A 606 16.87 23.26 -27.40
CA GLN A 606 18.18 23.86 -27.14
C GLN A 606 18.32 25.30 -27.69
N ASP A 607 17.53 25.65 -28.70
CA ASP A 607 17.36 27.02 -29.21
C ASP A 607 16.28 27.78 -28.39
#